data_5b80300006f4044de371a4c79167a307
#
_entry.id   5b80300006f4044de371a4c79167a307
#
_cell.length_a   1.000
_cell.length_b   1.000
_cell.length_c   1.000
_cell.angle_alpha   90.00
_cell.angle_beta   90.00
_cell.angle_gamma   90.00
#
_symmetry.space_group_name_H-M   'P 1'
#
loop_
_entity.id
_entity.type
_entity.pdbx_description
1 polymer ?
#
loop_
_entity_poly.entity_id
_entity_poly.type
_entity_poly.pdbx_seq_one_letter_code
_entity_poly.pdbx_strand_id
1 'polypeptide(L)'
;MKLKVATAAGDIVIDALRMDAVVARRAAELITQNIAGKRVSFAGIATPKATPFFERCWRACRTIPVGETRTYRWLANAAGSPLAIRAAGQAMRRNPLPLIVPCHRVVAMNGLGGFSGSNKVGGKELKLKAWLLQREGWKQP
;
A
#
# COMPACT_ATOMS: atom_id res chain seq x y z
N MET A 1 -9.75 13.42 9.07
CA MET A 1 -9.82 13.94 7.68
C MET A 1 -9.10 12.99 6.74
N LYS A 2 -9.69 12.74 5.61
CA LYS A 2 -9.08 11.88 4.59
C LYS A 2 -8.80 12.70 3.34
N LEU A 3 -7.60 12.58 2.80
CA LEU A 3 -7.23 13.19 1.54
C LEU A 3 -7.36 12.14 0.44
N LYS A 4 -7.91 12.54 -0.71
CA LYS A 4 -8.14 11.61 -1.81
C LYS A 4 -7.37 12.06 -3.05
N VAL A 5 -6.74 11.09 -3.72
CA VAL A 5 -6.12 11.31 -5.03
C VAL A 5 -6.85 10.43 -6.03
N ALA A 6 -7.50 11.06 -6.99
CA ALA A 6 -8.29 10.34 -7.99
C ALA A 6 -7.39 9.60 -8.98
N THR A 7 -7.81 8.39 -9.36
CA THR A 7 -7.18 7.62 -10.43
C THR A 7 -8.27 7.10 -11.37
N ALA A 8 -7.85 6.54 -12.50
CA ALA A 8 -8.78 5.92 -13.45
C ALA A 8 -9.51 4.71 -12.85
N ALA A 9 -9.00 4.13 -11.77
CA ALA A 9 -9.55 2.92 -11.15
C ALA A 9 -10.12 3.17 -9.74
N GLY A 10 -10.24 4.41 -9.31
CA GLY A 10 -10.75 4.78 -8.00
C GLY A 10 -9.81 5.70 -7.25
N ASP A 11 -10.19 6.07 -6.03
CA ASP A 11 -9.41 7.01 -5.23
C ASP A 11 -8.37 6.32 -4.35
N ILE A 12 -7.16 6.89 -4.32
CA ILE A 12 -6.17 6.57 -3.29
C ILE A 12 -6.53 7.46 -2.09
N VAL A 13 -6.75 6.85 -0.93
CA VAL A 13 -7.19 7.56 0.27
C VAL A 13 -6.09 7.59 1.30
N ILE A 14 -5.67 8.80 1.69
CA ILE A 14 -4.68 9.05 2.75
C ILE A 14 -5.45 9.35 4.03
N ASP A 15 -5.15 8.62 5.10
CA ASP A 15 -5.73 8.90 6.42
C ASP A 15 -4.90 9.96 7.15
N ALA A 16 -5.26 11.22 6.92
CA ALA A 16 -4.53 12.36 7.47
C ALA A 16 -4.63 12.48 9.00
N LEU A 17 -5.56 11.74 9.64
CA LEU A 17 -5.67 11.72 11.09
C LEU A 17 -4.54 10.95 11.74
N ARG A 18 -3.83 10.13 10.96
CA ARG A 18 -2.72 9.28 11.45
C ARG A 18 -1.36 9.93 11.31
N MET A 19 -1.30 11.19 10.88
CA MET A 19 -0.03 11.84 10.61
C MET A 19 -0.18 13.36 10.70
N ASP A 20 0.96 14.04 10.71
CA ASP A 20 1.00 15.50 10.67
C ASP A 20 0.34 16.00 9.37
N ALA A 21 -0.43 17.09 9.47
CA ALA A 21 -1.16 17.63 8.33
C ALA A 21 -0.25 18.10 7.20
N VAL A 22 0.93 18.64 7.52
CA VAL A 22 1.89 19.08 6.50
C VAL A 22 2.44 17.85 5.78
N VAL A 23 2.76 16.78 6.50
CA VAL A 23 3.22 15.52 5.91
C VAL A 23 2.13 14.91 5.04
N ALA A 24 0.88 14.92 5.49
CA ALA A 24 -0.24 14.38 4.72
C ALA A 24 -0.42 15.11 3.39
N ARG A 25 -0.33 16.44 3.40
CA ARG A 25 -0.43 17.26 2.18
C ARG A 25 0.74 16.99 1.24
N ARG A 26 1.95 16.90 1.79
CA ARG A 26 3.14 16.58 0.99
C ARG A 26 3.02 15.20 0.36
N ALA A 27 2.53 14.23 1.12
CA ALA A 27 2.28 12.88 0.59
C ALA A 27 1.27 12.92 -0.55
N ALA A 28 0.16 13.64 -0.38
CA ALA A 28 -0.86 13.78 -1.42
C ALA A 28 -0.30 14.41 -2.69
N GLU A 29 0.54 15.44 -2.57
CA GLU A 29 1.20 16.07 -3.71
C GLU A 29 2.10 15.09 -4.46
N LEU A 30 2.91 14.34 -3.74
CA LEU A 30 3.82 13.35 -4.34
C LEU A 30 3.05 12.22 -5.01
N ILE A 31 1.99 11.73 -4.39
CA ILE A 31 1.13 10.71 -4.99
C ILE A 31 0.49 11.25 -6.26
N THR A 32 -0.04 12.48 -6.22
CA THR A 32 -0.64 13.11 -7.39
C THR A 32 0.36 13.21 -8.55
N GLN A 33 1.59 13.62 -8.27
CA GLN A 33 2.64 13.71 -9.28
C GLN A 33 2.99 12.33 -9.83
N ASN A 34 3.08 11.31 -8.96
CA ASN A 34 3.36 9.95 -9.39
C ASN A 34 2.26 9.42 -10.32
N ILE A 35 0.99 9.63 -9.95
CA ILE A 35 -0.15 9.21 -10.77
C ILE A 35 -0.17 9.93 -12.12
N ALA A 36 0.31 11.16 -12.17
CA ALA A 36 0.44 11.93 -13.41
C ALA A 36 1.64 11.47 -14.29
N GLY A 37 2.39 10.47 -13.85
CA GLY A 37 3.50 9.92 -14.61
C GLY A 37 4.85 10.54 -14.31
N LYS A 38 4.93 11.44 -13.34
CA LYS A 38 6.21 12.07 -12.98
C LYS A 38 7.02 11.13 -12.09
N ARG A 39 8.35 11.20 -12.24
CA ARG A 39 9.24 10.49 -11.31
C ARG A 39 9.27 11.25 -9.99
N VAL A 40 8.95 10.55 -8.91
CA VAL A 40 8.99 11.11 -7.57
C VAL A 40 9.65 10.12 -6.62
N SER A 41 10.28 10.65 -5.57
CA SER A 41 10.79 9.83 -4.47
C SER A 41 9.91 10.00 -3.26
N PHE A 42 9.53 8.89 -2.63
CA PHE A 42 8.78 8.90 -1.37
C PHE A 42 9.70 8.77 -0.15
N ALA A 43 11.02 8.74 -0.37
CA ALA A 43 11.99 8.52 0.70
C ALA A 43 11.92 9.57 1.83
N GLY A 44 11.49 10.79 1.50
CA GLY A 44 11.35 11.86 2.49
C GLY A 44 10.08 11.78 3.34
N ILE A 45 9.19 10.84 3.03
CA ILE A 45 7.95 10.66 3.82
C ILE A 45 8.17 9.49 4.77
N ALA A 46 8.14 9.78 6.07
CA ALA A 46 8.34 8.75 7.09
C ALA A 46 7.17 7.77 7.14
N THR A 47 7.48 6.53 7.50
CA THR A 47 6.44 5.53 7.79
C THR A 47 5.62 6.01 8.98
N PRO A 48 4.27 5.97 8.90
CA PRO A 48 3.43 6.44 10.01
C PRO A 48 3.66 5.64 11.29
N LYS A 49 3.40 6.26 12.42
CA LYS A 49 3.49 5.63 13.73
C LYS A 49 2.28 4.73 13.98
N ALA A 50 2.52 3.59 14.58
CA ALA A 50 1.48 2.62 14.96
C ALA A 50 2.05 1.65 16.00
N THR A 51 1.42 0.49 16.18
CA THR A 51 2.01 -0.58 16.98
C THR A 51 3.32 -1.06 16.34
N PRO A 52 4.27 -1.56 17.11
CA PRO A 52 5.57 -1.99 16.58
C PRO A 52 5.46 -2.97 15.42
N PHE A 53 4.55 -3.94 15.51
CA PHE A 53 4.38 -4.93 14.42
C PHE A 53 3.87 -4.28 13.14
N PHE A 54 2.88 -3.38 13.23
CA PHE A 54 2.35 -2.68 12.05
C PHE A 54 3.44 -1.83 11.39
N GLU A 55 4.24 -1.11 12.19
CA GLU A 55 5.34 -0.32 11.66
C GLU A 55 6.38 -1.20 10.94
N ARG A 56 6.69 -2.38 11.50
CA ARG A 56 7.61 -3.31 10.85
C ARG A 56 7.03 -3.84 9.53
N CYS A 57 5.73 -4.11 9.48
CA CYS A 57 5.07 -4.52 8.25
C CYS A 57 5.14 -3.42 7.19
N TRP A 58 4.87 -2.18 7.58
CA TRP A 58 4.90 -1.06 6.63
C TRP A 58 6.32 -0.80 6.11
N ARG A 59 7.33 -0.88 6.98
CA ARG A 59 8.73 -0.73 6.55
C ARG A 59 9.15 -1.86 5.60
N ALA A 60 8.79 -3.10 5.93
CA ALA A 60 9.08 -4.24 5.06
C ALA A 60 8.38 -4.09 3.70
N CYS A 61 7.13 -3.66 3.71
CA CYS A 61 6.36 -3.40 2.50
C CYS A 61 7.06 -2.39 1.59
N ARG A 62 7.62 -1.33 2.17
CA ARG A 62 8.32 -0.29 1.42
C ARG A 62 9.58 -0.77 0.72
N THR A 63 10.09 -1.94 1.08
CA THR A 63 11.27 -2.52 0.42
C THR A 63 10.93 -3.25 -0.87
N ILE A 64 9.65 -3.51 -1.14
CA ILE A 64 9.23 -4.23 -2.35
C ILE A 64 9.40 -3.31 -3.55
N PRO A 65 10.23 -3.68 -4.54
CA PRO A 65 10.46 -2.83 -5.71
C PRO A 65 9.23 -2.67 -6.58
N VAL A 66 9.20 -1.57 -7.33
CA VAL A 66 8.21 -1.35 -8.38
C VAL A 66 8.23 -2.52 -9.36
N GLY A 67 7.05 -3.03 -9.71
CA GLY A 67 6.92 -4.14 -10.66
C GLY A 67 7.00 -5.52 -10.02
N GLU A 68 7.28 -5.60 -8.73
CA GLU A 68 7.35 -6.88 -8.00
C GLU A 68 6.24 -6.97 -6.98
N THR A 69 5.90 -8.21 -6.62
CA THR A 69 4.93 -8.49 -5.56
C THR A 69 5.54 -9.46 -4.56
N ARG A 70 4.97 -9.45 -3.36
CA ARG A 70 5.32 -10.40 -2.30
C ARG A 70 4.03 -10.89 -1.65
N THR A 71 4.07 -12.05 -1.02
CA THR A 71 2.89 -12.61 -0.34
C THR A 71 2.75 -12.03 1.06
N TYR A 72 1.55 -12.17 1.63
CA TYR A 72 1.34 -11.84 3.05
C TYR A 72 2.23 -12.69 3.97
N ARG A 73 2.53 -13.94 3.57
CA ARG A 73 3.46 -14.79 4.29
C ARG A 73 4.87 -14.19 4.31
N TRP A 74 5.34 -13.73 3.15
CA TRP A 74 6.62 -13.05 3.06
C TRP A 74 6.65 -11.83 3.99
N LEU A 75 5.58 -11.06 3.98
CA LEU A 75 5.49 -9.84 4.79
C LEU A 75 5.58 -10.15 6.28
N ALA A 76 4.83 -11.13 6.76
CA ALA A 76 4.87 -11.55 8.16
C ALA A 76 6.27 -11.98 8.57
N ASN A 77 6.94 -12.76 7.72
CA ASN A 77 8.31 -13.20 7.95
C ASN A 77 9.29 -12.03 7.99
N ALA A 78 9.19 -11.12 7.03
CA ALA A 78 10.04 -9.93 6.95
C ALA A 78 9.83 -9.00 8.15
N ALA A 79 8.63 -8.97 8.72
CA ALA A 79 8.31 -8.20 9.92
C ALA A 79 8.71 -8.90 11.22
N GLY A 80 9.34 -10.07 11.13
CA GLY A 80 9.85 -10.79 12.29
C GLY A 80 8.86 -11.69 13.01
N SER A 81 7.68 -11.95 12.43
CA SER A 81 6.63 -12.78 13.04
C SER A 81 6.01 -13.71 12.00
N PRO A 82 6.73 -14.79 11.60
CA PRO A 82 6.28 -15.65 10.49
C PRO A 82 4.88 -16.24 10.63
N LEU A 83 4.41 -16.43 11.87
CA LEU A 83 3.08 -16.99 12.14
C LEU A 83 1.97 -15.93 12.12
N ALA A 84 2.31 -14.65 12.03
CA ALA A 84 1.37 -13.55 12.12
C ALA A 84 0.88 -13.09 10.73
N ILE A 85 0.55 -14.04 9.84
CA ILE A 85 0.13 -13.74 8.46
C ILE A 85 -1.15 -12.92 8.45
N ARG A 86 -2.13 -13.28 9.29
CA ARG A 86 -3.39 -12.55 9.38
C ARG A 86 -3.18 -11.12 9.87
N ALA A 87 -2.32 -10.94 10.88
CA ALA A 87 -2.01 -9.61 11.41
C ALA A 87 -1.26 -8.76 10.36
N ALA A 88 -0.40 -9.39 9.55
CA ALA A 88 0.25 -8.70 8.44
C ALA A 88 -0.79 -8.22 7.40
N GLY A 89 -1.80 -9.02 7.12
CA GLY A 89 -2.93 -8.61 6.28
C GLY A 89 -3.68 -7.42 6.87
N GLN A 90 -3.89 -7.40 8.19
CA GLN A 90 -4.52 -6.26 8.86
C GLN A 90 -3.65 -5.00 8.77
N ALA A 91 -2.33 -5.14 8.85
CA ALA A 91 -1.43 -3.99 8.68
C ALA A 91 -1.57 -3.38 7.28
N MET A 92 -1.70 -4.20 6.25
CA MET A 92 -1.93 -3.71 4.89
C MET A 92 -3.30 -3.05 4.75
N ARG A 93 -4.33 -3.66 5.33
CA ARG A 93 -5.69 -3.11 5.33
C ARG A 93 -5.77 -1.74 5.99
N ARG A 94 -5.00 -1.52 7.06
CA ARG A 94 -5.03 -0.28 7.85
C ARG A 94 -3.94 0.71 7.47
N ASN A 95 -3.30 0.51 6.33
CA ASN A 95 -2.26 1.41 5.83
C ASN A 95 -2.84 2.82 5.59
N PRO A 96 -2.34 3.85 6.30
CA PRO A 96 -2.83 5.22 6.11
C PRO A 96 -2.20 5.95 4.92
N LEU A 97 -1.16 5.38 4.29
CA LEU A 97 -0.42 5.99 3.18
C LEU A 97 -0.29 5.04 1.99
N PRO A 98 -1.40 4.71 1.30
CA PRO A 98 -1.29 3.85 0.11
C PRO A 98 -0.35 4.44 -0.93
N LEU A 99 0.27 3.61 -1.71
CA LEU A 99 1.28 3.89 -2.71
C LEU A 99 2.66 4.20 -2.10
N ILE A 100 2.74 5.05 -1.08
CA ILE A 100 4.00 5.34 -0.37
C ILE A 100 4.41 4.11 0.45
N VAL A 101 3.47 3.55 1.23
CA VAL A 101 3.58 2.19 1.74
C VAL A 101 2.83 1.33 0.71
N PRO A 102 3.53 0.63 -0.18
CA PRO A 102 2.90 0.06 -1.37
C PRO A 102 2.17 -1.25 -1.09
N CYS A 103 1.11 -1.17 -0.29
CA CYS A 103 0.32 -2.34 0.10
C CYS A 103 -0.28 -3.08 -1.10
N HIS A 104 -0.42 -2.41 -2.25
CA HIS A 104 -0.84 -3.07 -3.49
C HIS A 104 0.16 -4.11 -4.00
N ARG A 105 1.42 -4.07 -3.55
CA ARG A 105 2.46 -5.04 -3.92
C ARG A 105 2.46 -6.29 -3.02
N VAL A 106 1.55 -6.35 -2.05
CA VAL A 106 1.39 -7.54 -1.20
C VAL A 106 0.13 -8.26 -1.63
N VAL A 107 0.29 -9.53 -2.01
CA VAL A 107 -0.78 -10.32 -2.64
C VAL A 107 -0.96 -11.66 -1.92
N ALA A 108 -2.11 -12.30 -2.12
CA ALA A 108 -2.33 -13.66 -1.66
C ALA A 108 -1.54 -14.65 -2.54
N MET A 109 -1.28 -15.83 -2.02
CA MET A 109 -0.53 -16.86 -2.76
C MET A 109 -1.26 -17.29 -4.04
N ASN A 110 -2.58 -17.22 -4.07
CA ASN A 110 -3.42 -17.69 -5.16
C ASN A 110 -4.11 -16.58 -5.94
N GLY A 111 -3.62 -15.34 -5.87
CA GLY A 111 -4.22 -14.22 -6.58
C GLY A 111 -3.87 -12.89 -5.97
N LEU A 112 -4.60 -11.83 -6.33
CA LEU A 112 -4.34 -10.48 -5.83
C LEU A 112 -4.56 -10.34 -4.33
N GLY A 113 -5.49 -11.12 -3.77
CA GLY A 113 -5.87 -10.98 -2.37
C GLY A 113 -6.71 -9.73 -2.14
N GLY A 114 -7.00 -9.45 -0.87
CA GLY A 114 -7.80 -8.30 -0.50
C GLY A 114 -6.98 -7.02 -0.41
N PHE A 115 -7.39 -5.98 -1.12
CA PHE A 115 -6.91 -4.63 -0.89
C PHE A 115 -7.89 -3.99 0.10
N SER A 116 -7.38 -3.37 1.16
CA SER A 116 -8.21 -2.83 2.26
C SER A 116 -9.14 -3.89 2.89
N GLY A 117 -8.75 -5.16 2.83
CA GLY A 117 -9.50 -6.27 3.42
C GLY A 117 -10.61 -6.83 2.57
N SER A 118 -10.84 -6.33 1.36
CA SER A 118 -11.84 -6.89 0.46
C SER A 118 -11.30 -8.15 -0.23
N ASN A 119 -12.09 -9.23 -0.19
CA ASN A 119 -11.79 -10.47 -0.90
C ASN A 119 -12.70 -10.68 -2.11
N LYS A 120 -13.52 -9.69 -2.44
CA LYS A 120 -14.45 -9.79 -3.57
C LYS A 120 -13.71 -9.60 -4.88
N VAL A 121 -13.85 -10.57 -5.78
CA VAL A 121 -13.32 -10.47 -7.13
C VAL A 121 -14.05 -9.33 -7.85
N GLY A 122 -13.31 -8.39 -8.45
CA GLY A 122 -13.90 -7.27 -9.16
C GLY A 122 -14.41 -6.13 -8.27
N GLY A 123 -14.17 -6.17 -6.96
CA GLY A 123 -14.50 -5.06 -6.06
C GLY A 123 -13.63 -3.84 -6.34
N LYS A 124 -14.07 -2.65 -5.88
CA LYS A 124 -13.37 -1.40 -6.13
C LYS A 124 -11.91 -1.45 -5.68
N GLU A 125 -11.67 -2.01 -4.50
CA GLU A 125 -10.32 -2.12 -3.93
C GLU A 125 -9.42 -3.01 -4.78
N LEU A 126 -9.96 -4.12 -5.30
CA LEU A 126 -9.19 -5.01 -6.15
C LEU A 126 -8.93 -4.39 -7.53
N LYS A 127 -9.86 -3.60 -8.05
CA LYS A 127 -9.65 -2.87 -9.31
C LYS A 127 -8.54 -1.85 -9.18
N LEU A 128 -8.51 -1.10 -8.10
CA LEU A 128 -7.45 -0.11 -7.84
C LEU A 128 -6.10 -0.83 -7.68
N LYS A 129 -6.07 -1.91 -6.92
CA LYS A 129 -4.86 -2.71 -6.71
C LYS A 129 -4.30 -3.21 -8.04
N ALA A 130 -5.15 -3.81 -8.88
CA ALA A 130 -4.74 -4.31 -10.18
C ALA A 130 -4.23 -3.18 -11.07
N TRP A 131 -4.91 -2.04 -11.08
CA TRP A 131 -4.52 -0.89 -11.88
C TRP A 131 -3.16 -0.35 -11.46
N LEU A 132 -2.92 -0.22 -10.15
CA LEU A 132 -1.63 0.23 -9.62
C LEU A 132 -0.50 -0.73 -10.02
N LEU A 133 -0.73 -2.04 -9.89
CA LEU A 133 0.25 -3.05 -10.27
C LEU A 133 0.54 -3.03 -11.78
N GLN A 134 -0.48 -2.89 -12.61
CA GLN A 134 -0.33 -2.83 -14.05
C GLN A 134 0.48 -1.61 -14.49
N ARG A 135 0.29 -0.46 -13.85
CA ARG A 135 1.10 0.72 -14.08
C ARG A 135 2.58 0.46 -13.82
N GLU A 136 2.89 -0.42 -12.89
CA GLU A 136 4.26 -0.75 -12.49
C GLU A 136 4.87 -1.85 -13.35
N GLY A 137 4.13 -2.35 -14.34
CA GLY A 137 4.60 -3.40 -15.24
C GLY A 137 4.31 -4.82 -14.77
N TRP A 138 3.59 -4.99 -13.65
CA TRP A 138 3.22 -6.31 -13.18
C TRP A 138 2.20 -6.95 -14.11
N LYS A 139 2.41 -8.23 -14.39
CA LYS A 139 1.48 -9.02 -15.19
C LYS A 139 0.96 -10.16 -14.34
N GLN A 140 -0.35 -10.38 -14.39
CA GLN A 140 -0.96 -11.50 -13.68
C GLN A 140 -0.42 -12.81 -14.26
N PRO A 141 0.08 -13.72 -13.39
CA PRO A 141 0.56 -15.01 -13.84
C PRO A 141 -0.54 -15.89 -14.40
#